data_6bcd720409d2b11a9aae60159fca5afe
#
_entry.id   6bcd720409d2b11a9aae60159fca5afe
#
_cell.length_a   1.000
_cell.length_b   1.000
_cell.length_c   1.000
_cell.angle_alpha   90.00
_cell.angle_beta   90.00
_cell.angle_gamma   90.00
#
_symmetry.space_group_name_H-M   'P 1'
#
loop_
_entity.id
_entity.type
_entity.pdbx_description
1 polymer ?
#
loop_
_entity_poly.entity_id
_entity_poly.type
_entity_poly.pdbx_seq_one_letter_code
_entity_poly.pdbx_strand_id
1 'polypeptide(L)'
;TEEASSENVSELSSEASTEDSTEVETLSEEEQERQDAMNDAADKILKEFEEGNDAADFISDYQNDSHFTATNSEISISEDGTAVYNAAAWALATDECTVYRSDDGSIYIIRCLDDNDEEARQSAIDSEIESRKTALFSEKYAEIQDDSSKFKVDEDVIDTIRFTTPVYVAPSEEE
;
A
#
# COMPACT_ATOMS: atom_id res chain seq x y z
N THR A 1 -39.98 -41.40 -43.31
CA THR A 1 -39.92 -40.87 -44.66
C THR A 1 -39.06 -39.67 -44.70
N GLU A 2 -37.95 -39.93 -45.25
CA GLU A 2 -37.32 -39.39 -46.46
C GLU A 2 -36.70 -38.01 -46.24
N GLU A 3 -35.39 -37.99 -46.28
CA GLU A 3 -34.49 -37.78 -47.43
C GLU A 3 -34.55 -36.30 -47.90
N ALA A 4 -33.56 -35.59 -48.21
CA ALA A 4 -32.24 -35.80 -48.76
C ALA A 4 -31.46 -34.50 -48.67
N SER A 5 -30.16 -34.60 -48.44
CA SER A 5 -29.07 -34.27 -49.36
C SER A 5 -29.11 -32.93 -50.06
N SER A 6 -28.14 -32.12 -49.90
CA SER A 6 -27.24 -31.69 -50.97
C SER A 6 -26.16 -30.73 -50.50
N GLU A 7 -24.97 -31.09 -50.81
CA GLU A 7 -23.72 -30.37 -50.87
C GLU A 7 -23.85 -28.96 -51.48
N ASN A 8 -23.11 -28.01 -50.98
CA ASN A 8 -22.32 -27.20 -51.89
C ASN A 8 -21.06 -26.67 -51.25
N VAL A 9 -19.98 -27.12 -51.79
CA VAL A 9 -18.64 -26.61 -51.65
C VAL A 9 -18.57 -25.23 -52.24
N SER A 10 -17.98 -24.30 -51.54
CA SER A 10 -17.32 -23.19 -52.20
C SER A 10 -16.21 -22.67 -51.32
N GLU A 11 -15.02 -22.97 -51.78
CA GLU A 11 -13.77 -22.32 -51.39
C GLU A 11 -13.92 -20.80 -51.47
N LEU A 12 -13.38 -20.09 -50.49
CA LEU A 12 -12.53 -18.97 -50.81
C LEU A 12 -11.54 -18.72 -49.66
N SER A 13 -10.33 -19.06 -49.95
CA SER A 13 -9.10 -18.56 -49.44
C SER A 13 -9.18 -17.07 -49.07
N SER A 14 -8.78 -16.69 -47.89
CA SER A 14 -7.94 -15.50 -47.68
C SER A 14 -7.19 -15.63 -46.38
N GLU A 15 -5.92 -15.82 -46.54
CA GLU A 15 -4.89 -15.63 -45.56
C GLU A 15 -5.00 -14.21 -44.94
N ALA A 16 -5.06 -14.16 -43.62
CA ALA A 16 -4.57 -13.06 -42.86
C ALA A 16 -3.88 -13.66 -41.64
N SER A 17 -2.67 -14.09 -41.89
CA SER A 17 -1.66 -14.30 -40.84
C SER A 17 -1.43 -12.95 -40.20
N THR A 18 -2.10 -12.69 -39.10
CA THR A 18 -1.65 -11.69 -38.15
C THR A 18 -0.65 -12.39 -37.25
N GLU A 19 0.59 -12.38 -37.68
CA GLU A 19 1.71 -12.57 -36.77
C GLU A 19 1.62 -11.44 -35.76
N ASP A 20 0.99 -11.72 -34.62
CA ASP A 20 1.19 -10.97 -33.39
C ASP A 20 2.63 -11.23 -32.96
N SER A 21 3.52 -10.46 -33.57
CA SER A 21 4.91 -10.37 -33.15
C SER A 21 4.91 -9.64 -31.83
N THR A 22 4.76 -10.40 -30.76
CA THR A 22 5.17 -9.94 -29.43
C THR A 22 6.65 -9.71 -29.53
N GLU A 23 7.05 -8.46 -29.79
CA GLU A 23 8.41 -8.01 -29.60
C GLU A 23 8.72 -8.30 -28.12
N VAL A 24 9.43 -9.38 -27.88
CA VAL A 24 10.11 -9.59 -26.62
C VAL A 24 11.18 -8.50 -26.59
N GLU A 25 10.90 -7.41 -25.89
CA GLU A 25 11.91 -6.39 -25.62
C GLU A 25 13.05 -7.11 -24.89
N THR A 26 14.11 -7.34 -25.62
CA THR A 26 15.36 -7.85 -25.03
C THR A 26 15.93 -6.73 -24.19
N LEU A 27 15.97 -6.95 -22.86
CA LEU A 27 16.63 -6.02 -21.93
C LEU A 27 18.03 -5.69 -22.42
N SER A 28 18.47 -4.45 -22.21
CA SER A 28 19.86 -4.08 -22.48
C SER A 28 20.81 -4.88 -21.59
N GLU A 29 22.07 -5.00 -22.01
CA GLU A 29 23.10 -5.71 -21.22
C GLU A 29 23.19 -5.13 -19.78
N GLU A 30 23.11 -3.81 -19.64
CA GLU A 30 23.14 -3.13 -18.31
C GLU A 30 21.90 -3.46 -17.46
N GLU A 31 20.73 -3.55 -18.06
CA GLU A 31 19.49 -3.93 -17.36
C GLU A 31 19.54 -5.40 -16.95
N GLN A 32 20.14 -6.23 -17.76
CA GLN A 32 20.31 -7.65 -17.48
C GLN A 32 21.30 -7.88 -16.33
N GLU A 33 22.44 -7.20 -16.34
CA GLU A 33 23.41 -7.22 -15.23
C GLU A 33 22.80 -6.72 -13.93
N ARG A 34 21.99 -5.64 -13.99
CA ARG A 34 21.28 -5.11 -12.84
C ARG A 34 20.27 -6.13 -12.28
N GLN A 35 19.49 -6.74 -13.16
CA GLN A 35 18.48 -7.71 -12.75
C GLN A 35 19.11 -8.97 -12.14
N ASP A 36 20.23 -9.43 -12.70
CA ASP A 36 20.97 -10.57 -12.18
C ASP A 36 21.56 -10.26 -10.80
N ALA A 37 22.16 -9.07 -10.62
CA ALA A 37 22.69 -8.64 -9.34
C ALA A 37 21.59 -8.54 -8.26
N MET A 38 20.41 -8.02 -8.61
CA MET A 38 19.28 -7.94 -7.70
C MET A 38 18.73 -9.32 -7.32
N ASN A 39 18.65 -10.26 -8.26
CA ASN A 39 18.20 -11.61 -8.00
C ASN A 39 19.18 -12.35 -7.08
N ASP A 40 20.49 -12.25 -7.36
CA ASP A 40 21.53 -12.86 -6.53
C ASP A 40 21.52 -12.30 -5.09
N ALA A 41 21.28 -11.00 -4.93
CA ALA A 41 21.13 -10.37 -3.63
C ALA A 41 19.87 -10.87 -2.92
N ALA A 42 18.75 -10.96 -3.63
CA ALA A 42 17.48 -11.42 -3.07
C ALA A 42 17.58 -12.86 -2.55
N ASP A 43 18.22 -13.74 -3.32
CA ASP A 43 18.41 -15.15 -2.92
C ASP A 43 19.32 -15.30 -1.69
N LYS A 44 20.34 -14.45 -1.57
CA LYS A 44 21.21 -14.42 -0.38
C LYS A 44 20.47 -13.89 0.84
N ILE A 45 19.73 -12.79 0.71
CA ILE A 45 18.96 -12.21 1.81
C ILE A 45 17.87 -13.19 2.26
N LEU A 46 17.16 -13.83 1.33
CA LEU A 46 16.16 -14.83 1.67
C LEU A 46 16.76 -15.96 2.51
N LYS A 47 17.93 -16.43 2.12
CA LYS A 47 18.63 -17.47 2.87
C LYS A 47 19.03 -17.04 4.28
N GLU A 48 19.50 -15.78 4.44
CA GLU A 48 19.81 -15.23 5.76
C GLU A 48 18.55 -15.17 6.65
N PHE A 49 17.41 -14.80 6.08
CA PHE A 49 16.13 -14.82 6.80
C PHE A 49 15.70 -16.24 7.19
N GLU A 50 15.85 -17.22 6.30
CA GLU A 50 15.55 -18.63 6.60
C GLU A 50 16.47 -19.20 7.70
N GLU A 51 17.70 -18.71 7.81
CA GLU A 51 18.64 -19.04 8.88
C GLU A 51 18.31 -18.30 10.21
N GLY A 52 17.35 -17.37 10.19
CA GLY A 52 16.89 -16.64 11.37
C GLY A 52 17.70 -15.41 11.71
N ASN A 53 18.54 -14.91 10.78
CA ASN A 53 19.32 -13.70 10.97
C ASN A 53 18.46 -12.45 10.85
N ASP A 54 18.83 -11.39 11.56
CA ASP A 54 18.14 -10.10 11.50
C ASP A 54 18.58 -9.32 10.26
N ALA A 55 17.62 -8.64 9.60
CA ALA A 55 17.92 -7.81 8.43
C ALA A 55 18.97 -6.72 8.71
N ALA A 56 18.99 -6.18 9.92
CA ALA A 56 19.94 -5.14 10.32
C ALA A 56 21.41 -5.60 10.23
N ASP A 57 21.66 -6.90 10.39
CA ASP A 57 23.01 -7.45 10.42
C ASP A 57 23.65 -7.50 9.02
N PHE A 58 22.86 -7.65 7.98
CA PHE A 58 23.38 -7.86 6.61
C PHE A 58 22.90 -6.87 5.56
N ILE A 59 21.80 -6.13 5.79
CA ILE A 59 21.25 -5.21 4.78
C ILE A 59 22.24 -4.09 4.42
N SER A 60 23.12 -3.71 5.34
CA SER A 60 24.14 -2.68 5.11
C SER A 60 25.07 -3.00 3.95
N ASP A 61 25.29 -4.29 3.67
CA ASP A 61 26.14 -4.76 2.57
C ASP A 61 25.53 -4.46 1.20
N TYR A 62 24.20 -4.27 1.15
CA TYR A 62 23.43 -4.03 -0.06
C TYR A 62 22.92 -2.60 -0.23
N GLN A 63 23.02 -1.74 0.80
CA GLN A 63 22.53 -0.36 0.74
C GLN A 63 23.24 0.52 -0.29
N ASN A 64 24.47 0.18 -0.63
CA ASN A 64 25.32 0.96 -1.54
C ASN A 64 25.85 0.10 -2.68
N ASP A 65 25.08 -0.85 -3.18
CA ASP A 65 25.45 -1.60 -4.37
C ASP A 65 25.46 -0.69 -5.59
N SER A 66 26.30 -1.01 -6.57
CA SER A 66 26.45 -0.20 -7.80
C SER A 66 25.28 -0.35 -8.76
N HIS A 67 24.49 -1.41 -8.65
CA HIS A 67 23.43 -1.76 -9.58
C HIS A 67 22.03 -1.46 -9.02
N PHE A 68 21.87 -1.44 -7.68
CA PHE A 68 20.59 -1.20 -7.03
C PHE A 68 20.75 -0.54 -5.66
N THR A 69 19.64 -0.13 -5.07
CA THR A 69 19.60 0.37 -3.70
C THR A 69 18.66 -0.50 -2.88
N ALA A 70 19.18 -1.07 -1.79
CA ALA A 70 18.38 -1.82 -0.84
C ALA A 70 17.96 -0.94 0.34
N THR A 71 16.72 -1.12 0.79
CA THR A 71 16.19 -0.47 2.00
C THR A 71 15.55 -1.53 2.88
N ASN A 72 15.53 -1.27 4.18
CA ASN A 72 14.86 -2.11 5.16
C ASN A 72 13.82 -1.29 5.93
N SER A 73 12.66 -1.86 6.16
CA SER A 73 11.63 -1.27 7.00
C SER A 73 10.76 -2.34 7.62
N GLU A 74 10.39 -2.14 8.87
CA GLU A 74 9.35 -2.90 9.54
C GLU A 74 8.02 -2.18 9.36
N ILE A 75 6.99 -2.91 8.94
CA ILE A 75 5.66 -2.36 8.66
C ILE A 75 4.58 -3.31 9.14
N SER A 76 3.47 -2.77 9.59
CA SER A 76 2.24 -3.53 9.79
C SER A 76 1.41 -3.53 8.51
N ILE A 77 0.87 -4.69 8.16
CA ILE A 77 -0.01 -4.87 7.00
C ILE A 77 -1.40 -5.28 7.45
N SER A 78 -2.40 -5.07 6.59
CA SER A 78 -3.77 -5.51 6.79
C SER A 78 -4.26 -6.27 5.56
N GLU A 79 -5.33 -7.05 5.70
CA GLU A 79 -5.95 -7.78 4.61
C GLU A 79 -6.29 -6.87 3.41
N ASP A 80 -6.77 -5.65 3.69
CA ASP A 80 -7.16 -4.65 2.69
C ASP A 80 -5.99 -3.76 2.23
N GLY A 81 -4.75 -4.10 2.58
CA GLY A 81 -3.57 -3.31 2.25
C GLY A 81 -3.38 -3.15 0.74
N THR A 82 -2.98 -1.95 0.31
CA THR A 82 -2.82 -1.58 -1.11
C THR A 82 -1.41 -1.76 -1.65
N ALA A 83 -0.45 -2.18 -0.83
CA ALA A 83 0.90 -2.45 -1.28
C ALA A 83 0.92 -3.60 -2.29
N VAL A 84 1.76 -3.48 -3.33
CA VAL A 84 1.84 -4.49 -4.40
C VAL A 84 2.18 -5.90 -3.90
N TYR A 85 2.90 -5.99 -2.81
CA TYR A 85 3.29 -7.23 -2.15
C TYR A 85 2.32 -7.67 -1.04
N ASN A 86 1.23 -6.93 -0.79
CA ASN A 86 0.36 -7.16 0.38
C ASN A 86 -0.19 -8.59 0.45
N ALA A 87 -0.67 -9.12 -0.67
CA ALA A 87 -1.22 -10.47 -0.71
C ALA A 87 -0.17 -11.56 -0.39
N ALA A 88 1.07 -11.36 -0.86
CA ALA A 88 2.16 -12.28 -0.56
C ALA A 88 2.59 -12.22 0.91
N ALA A 89 2.63 -11.00 1.48
CA ALA A 89 2.96 -10.80 2.88
C ALA A 89 1.86 -11.31 3.82
N TRP A 90 0.59 -11.06 3.49
CA TRP A 90 -0.57 -11.49 4.28
C TRP A 90 -0.72 -13.02 4.39
N ALA A 91 -0.20 -13.75 3.41
CA ALA A 91 -0.25 -15.20 3.39
C ALA A 91 0.80 -15.89 4.27
N LEU A 92 1.77 -15.14 4.83
CA LEU A 92 2.86 -15.69 5.61
C LEU A 92 2.44 -15.92 7.07
N ALA A 93 2.83 -17.04 7.62
CA ALA A 93 2.84 -17.26 9.07
C ALA A 93 4.10 -16.65 9.72
N THR A 94 4.08 -16.50 11.02
CA THR A 94 5.22 -16.02 11.80
C THR A 94 6.50 -16.79 11.44
N ASP A 95 7.58 -16.07 11.22
CA ASP A 95 8.91 -16.53 10.78
C ASP A 95 8.97 -17.05 9.33
N GLU A 96 7.88 -17.10 8.59
CA GLU A 96 7.93 -17.42 7.17
C GLU A 96 8.47 -16.25 6.33
N CYS A 97 9.14 -16.61 5.24
CA CYS A 97 9.76 -15.68 4.30
C CYS A 97 9.29 -15.93 2.88
N THR A 98 9.27 -14.88 2.08
CA THR A 98 8.99 -14.97 0.64
C THR A 98 9.69 -13.86 -0.14
N VAL A 99 9.80 -14.06 -1.45
CA VAL A 99 10.25 -13.03 -2.39
C VAL A 99 9.11 -12.68 -3.33
N TYR A 100 8.76 -11.41 -3.38
CA TYR A 100 7.81 -10.87 -4.34
C TYR A 100 8.54 -10.02 -5.38
N ARG A 101 8.30 -10.30 -6.66
CA ARG A 101 8.84 -9.54 -7.79
C ARG A 101 7.74 -8.73 -8.43
N SER A 102 7.92 -7.42 -8.46
CA SER A 102 6.96 -6.48 -9.03
C SER A 102 7.22 -6.24 -10.51
N ASP A 103 6.18 -5.87 -11.26
CA ASP A 103 6.26 -5.58 -12.68
C ASP A 103 7.14 -4.33 -13.00
N ASP A 104 7.38 -3.49 -12.01
CA ASP A 104 8.29 -2.33 -12.12
C ASP A 104 9.78 -2.68 -11.95
N GLY A 105 10.09 -3.96 -11.78
CA GLY A 105 11.43 -4.48 -11.57
C GLY A 105 11.93 -4.42 -10.13
N SER A 106 11.09 -4.00 -9.17
CA SER A 106 11.42 -4.05 -7.74
C SER A 106 11.31 -5.47 -7.19
N ILE A 107 12.21 -5.82 -6.29
CA ILE A 107 12.19 -7.10 -5.57
C ILE A 107 11.96 -6.82 -4.08
N TYR A 108 10.95 -7.45 -3.52
CA TYR A 108 10.60 -7.36 -2.10
C TYR A 108 10.89 -8.71 -1.44
N ILE A 109 11.76 -8.70 -0.45
CA ILE A 109 12.02 -9.86 0.39
C ILE A 109 11.29 -9.60 1.70
N ILE A 110 10.37 -10.49 2.03
CA ILE A 110 9.41 -10.29 3.10
C ILE A 110 9.59 -11.40 4.11
N ARG A 111 9.71 -11.04 5.38
CA ARG A 111 9.64 -11.96 6.51
C ARG A 111 8.50 -11.54 7.42
N CYS A 112 7.64 -12.46 7.80
CA CYS A 112 6.62 -12.24 8.80
C CYS A 112 7.26 -12.33 10.19
N LEU A 113 7.23 -11.24 10.94
CA LEU A 113 7.75 -11.21 12.32
C LEU A 113 6.69 -11.68 13.32
N ASP A 114 5.42 -11.32 13.08
CA ASP A 114 4.28 -11.69 13.89
C ASP A 114 3.03 -11.69 12.99
N ASP A 115 2.31 -12.81 12.91
CA ASP A 115 1.08 -12.97 12.15
C ASP A 115 -0.16 -12.56 12.96
N ASN A 116 0.00 -12.19 14.24
CA ASN A 116 -1.05 -11.74 15.13
C ASN A 116 -0.59 -10.58 16.02
N ASP A 117 -0.13 -9.50 15.42
CA ASP A 117 0.27 -8.29 16.13
C ASP A 117 -0.90 -7.74 16.98
N GLU A 118 -0.97 -8.16 18.21
CA GLU A 118 -2.03 -7.80 19.16
C GLU A 118 -2.01 -6.29 19.49
N GLU A 119 -0.83 -5.67 19.51
CA GLU A 119 -0.69 -4.24 19.81
C GLU A 119 -1.19 -3.39 18.64
N ALA A 120 -0.81 -3.72 17.41
CA ALA A 120 -1.32 -3.06 16.22
C ALA A 120 -2.84 -3.26 16.09
N ARG A 121 -3.35 -4.45 16.37
CA ARG A 121 -4.78 -4.75 16.36
C ARG A 121 -5.54 -3.91 17.39
N GLN A 122 -5.05 -3.82 18.61
CA GLN A 122 -5.67 -3.02 19.68
C GLN A 122 -5.65 -1.53 19.32
N SER A 123 -4.55 -1.04 18.79
CA SER A 123 -4.42 0.36 18.32
C SER A 123 -5.43 0.68 17.21
N ALA A 124 -5.62 -0.23 16.26
CA ALA A 124 -6.62 -0.08 15.20
C ALA A 124 -8.05 -0.05 15.75
N ILE A 125 -8.36 -0.92 16.71
CA ILE A 125 -9.67 -0.96 17.39
C ILE A 125 -9.93 0.37 18.12
N ASP A 126 -8.96 0.87 18.87
CA ASP A 126 -9.10 2.12 19.63
C ASP A 126 -9.29 3.32 18.69
N SER A 127 -8.55 3.36 17.58
CA SER A 127 -8.70 4.38 16.53
C SER A 127 -10.11 4.36 15.90
N GLU A 128 -10.63 3.18 15.58
CA GLU A 128 -11.97 3.02 15.01
C GLU A 128 -13.05 3.45 16.02
N ILE A 129 -12.88 3.11 17.30
CA ILE A 129 -13.80 3.53 18.37
C ILE A 129 -13.86 5.07 18.46
N GLU A 130 -12.71 5.75 18.46
CA GLU A 130 -12.66 7.22 18.51
C GLU A 130 -13.26 7.86 17.25
N SER A 131 -13.02 7.28 16.08
CA SER A 131 -13.64 7.72 14.82
C SER A 131 -15.17 7.64 14.89
N ARG A 132 -15.71 6.50 15.35
CA ARG A 132 -17.16 6.31 15.52
C ARG A 132 -17.77 7.23 16.57
N LYS A 133 -17.09 7.46 17.69
CA LYS A 133 -17.53 8.43 18.70
C LYS A 133 -17.63 9.85 18.11
N THR A 134 -16.63 10.26 17.35
CA THR A 134 -16.61 11.58 16.71
C THR A 134 -17.74 11.71 15.68
N ALA A 135 -17.95 10.70 14.84
CA ALA A 135 -19.05 10.70 13.88
C ALA A 135 -20.42 10.78 14.56
N LEU A 136 -20.64 9.95 15.58
CA LEU A 136 -21.90 9.96 16.35
C LEU A 136 -22.12 11.31 17.06
N PHE A 137 -21.07 11.88 17.66
CA PHE A 137 -21.16 13.20 18.26
C PHE A 137 -21.57 14.25 17.25
N SER A 138 -20.93 14.27 16.07
CA SER A 138 -21.25 15.23 14.99
C SER A 138 -22.69 15.07 14.51
N GLU A 139 -23.17 13.84 14.35
CA GLU A 139 -24.56 13.56 13.97
C GLU A 139 -25.55 14.12 15.02
N LYS A 140 -25.32 13.76 16.28
CA LYS A 140 -26.19 14.20 17.37
C LYS A 140 -26.14 15.71 17.62
N TYR A 141 -24.96 16.31 17.40
CA TYR A 141 -24.82 17.76 17.50
C TYR A 141 -25.59 18.47 16.37
N ALA A 142 -25.53 17.96 15.15
CA ALA A 142 -26.31 18.49 14.03
C ALA A 142 -27.83 18.38 14.29
N GLU A 143 -28.31 17.25 14.80
CA GLU A 143 -29.71 17.07 15.18
C GLU A 143 -30.19 18.11 16.22
N ILE A 144 -29.31 18.46 17.19
CA ILE A 144 -29.63 19.47 18.21
C ILE A 144 -29.64 20.87 17.60
N GLN A 145 -28.72 21.19 16.70
CA GLN A 145 -28.64 22.47 16.02
C GLN A 145 -29.86 22.73 15.12
N ASP A 146 -30.33 21.68 14.43
CA ASP A 146 -31.50 21.76 13.54
C ASP A 146 -32.82 21.90 14.32
N ASP A 147 -32.84 21.48 15.61
CA ASP A 147 -34.00 21.63 16.47
C ASP A 147 -34.05 22.99 17.11
N SER A 148 -34.66 23.96 16.41
CA SER A 148 -34.83 25.36 16.89
C SER A 148 -35.61 25.49 18.22
N SER A 149 -36.27 24.42 18.69
CA SER A 149 -36.93 24.38 19.98
C SER A 149 -35.95 24.19 21.15
N LYS A 150 -34.82 23.54 20.86
CA LYS A 150 -33.78 23.22 21.86
C LYS A 150 -32.63 24.24 21.88
N PHE A 151 -32.43 24.93 20.76
CA PHE A 151 -31.35 25.90 20.63
C PHE A 151 -31.93 27.29 20.42
N LYS A 152 -31.84 28.15 21.44
CA LYS A 152 -32.12 29.56 21.33
C LYS A 152 -30.84 30.34 21.44
N VAL A 153 -30.48 31.04 20.37
CA VAL A 153 -29.41 32.02 20.39
C VAL A 153 -29.98 33.30 20.98
N ASP A 154 -29.42 33.77 22.07
CA ASP A 154 -29.75 35.07 22.65
C ASP A 154 -28.86 36.12 21.98
N GLU A 155 -29.42 36.81 21.00
CA GLU A 155 -28.70 37.82 20.23
C GLU A 155 -28.22 38.98 21.10
N ASP A 156 -29.00 39.34 22.14
CA ASP A 156 -28.61 40.41 23.07
C ASP A 156 -27.36 40.03 23.88
N VAL A 157 -27.20 38.73 24.20
CA VAL A 157 -25.99 38.23 24.86
C VAL A 157 -24.80 38.19 23.89
N ILE A 158 -25.03 37.76 22.66
CA ILE A 158 -23.95 37.73 21.65
C ILE A 158 -23.39 39.12 21.39
N ASP A 159 -24.22 40.14 21.29
CA ASP A 159 -23.80 41.52 21.07
C ASP A 159 -22.96 42.08 22.23
N THR A 160 -23.06 41.49 23.41
CA THR A 160 -22.23 41.83 24.57
C THR A 160 -20.87 41.16 24.61
N ILE A 161 -20.71 40.05 23.85
CA ILE A 161 -19.45 39.27 23.82
C ILE A 161 -18.43 40.04 22.99
N ARG A 162 -17.42 40.57 23.65
CA ARG A 162 -16.26 41.17 22.98
C ARG A 162 -15.08 40.26 23.09
N PHE A 163 -14.62 39.75 21.95
CA PHE A 163 -13.36 39.04 21.88
C PHE A 163 -12.21 40.04 21.95
N THR A 164 -11.58 40.16 23.11
CA THR A 164 -10.28 40.84 23.19
C THR A 164 -9.24 39.89 22.66
N THR A 165 -8.88 40.05 21.41
CA THR A 165 -7.70 39.32 20.86
C THR A 165 -6.48 39.84 21.62
N PRO A 166 -5.74 39.02 22.36
CA PRO A 166 -4.49 39.46 22.93
C PRO A 166 -3.56 39.83 21.78
N VAL A 167 -3.17 41.12 21.74
CA VAL A 167 -2.13 41.57 20.80
C VAL A 167 -0.83 40.95 21.29
N TYR A 168 -0.37 39.95 20.58
CA TYR A 168 0.97 39.39 20.78
C TYR A 168 1.97 40.45 20.32
N VAL A 169 2.59 41.12 21.28
CA VAL A 169 3.73 42.00 21.04
C VAL A 169 4.97 41.07 21.05
N ALA A 170 5.53 40.83 19.87
CA ALA A 170 6.81 40.12 19.80
C ALA A 170 7.84 40.89 20.64
N PRO A 171 8.65 40.18 21.44
CA PRO A 171 9.76 40.85 22.15
C PRO A 171 10.67 41.49 21.11
N SER A 172 10.98 42.78 21.30
CA SER A 172 12.00 43.47 20.49
C SER A 172 13.33 42.78 20.76
N GLU A 173 13.97 42.29 19.70
CA GLU A 173 15.37 41.87 19.79
C GLU A 173 16.19 43.11 20.11
N GLU A 174 16.66 43.22 21.34
CA GLU A 174 17.68 44.20 21.72
C GLU A 174 19.03 43.68 21.17
N GLU A 175 19.67 44.54 20.35
CA GLU A 175 21.03 44.35 19.85
C GLU A 175 22.05 44.33 21.00
#